data_2490ea249d09c1e862986241a0c0c9c4
#
_entry.id   2490ea249d09c1e862986241a0c0c9c4
#
_cell.length_a   1.000
_cell.length_b   1.000
_cell.length_c   1.000
_cell.angle_alpha   90.00
_cell.angle_beta   90.00
_cell.angle_gamma   90.00
#
_symmetry.space_group_name_H-M   'P 1'
#
loop_
_entity.id
_entity.type
_entity.pdbx_description
1 polymer ?
#
loop_
_entity_poly.entity_id
_entity_poly.type
_entity_poly.pdbx_seq_one_letter_code
_entity_poly.pdbx_strand_id
1 'polypeptide(L)'
;MTANDYTKFRGFFDKVIRDYHGDKTGTKKHITDWETNRTDYDVRKLGQGELSMRVRVGRNLVGFNLPGRMSKEERIKFELRMLPAFAELKKRYGGKIFSLSPDFGDDGENPNLISQEEYQELVDAHIMFKDMAADPYLKSAGISNDWPYGRGCWQSEDKMRIIWFGEEDQLRIMCMKKGTDLLEIFTNLNEMLETAESIDGIKFAKHDSYGYVTSCPSNLGTGMRASVHVKIPNLTADGTDKKAKDVCKPLGLSVRGTGGEHTPIGKDGTVDISPSARLFIKESEIISKLYLGIEKLMAIENPSTNK
;
A
#
# COMPACT_ATOMS: atom_id res chain seq x y z
N MET A 1 -12.67 3.57 15.64
CA MET A 1 -11.52 4.41 16.05
C MET A 1 -11.49 5.70 15.25
N THR A 2 -10.93 6.75 15.82
CA THR A 2 -10.58 8.01 15.14
C THR A 2 -9.06 8.12 15.08
N ALA A 3 -8.53 9.02 14.26
CA ALA A 3 -7.09 9.29 14.25
C ALA A 3 -6.54 9.72 15.62
N ASN A 4 -7.36 10.39 16.43
CA ASN A 4 -6.98 10.85 17.78
C ASN A 4 -6.93 9.74 18.82
N ASP A 5 -7.46 8.55 18.57
CA ASP A 5 -7.47 7.48 19.56
C ASP A 5 -6.07 6.96 19.88
N TYR A 6 -5.13 7.08 18.94
CA TYR A 6 -3.72 6.79 19.21
C TYR A 6 -3.12 7.71 20.29
N THR A 7 -3.53 8.97 20.33
CA THR A 7 -3.14 9.94 21.39
C THR A 7 -3.96 9.69 22.67
N LYS A 8 -5.29 9.52 22.53
CA LYS A 8 -6.21 9.40 23.67
C LYS A 8 -5.93 8.17 24.52
N PHE A 9 -5.62 7.04 23.86
CA PHE A 9 -5.33 5.76 24.50
C PHE A 9 -3.84 5.40 24.43
N ARG A 10 -2.96 6.40 24.48
CA ARG A 10 -1.51 6.23 24.38
C ARG A 10 -0.93 5.21 25.38
N GLY A 11 -1.49 5.11 26.57
CA GLY A 11 -1.04 4.14 27.60
C GLY A 11 -1.09 2.68 27.13
N PHE A 12 -2.00 2.39 26.20
CA PHE A 12 -2.10 1.08 25.51
C PHE A 12 -1.32 1.09 24.19
N PHE A 13 -1.63 2.03 23.30
CA PHE A 13 -1.08 2.02 21.95
C PHE A 13 0.44 2.23 21.90
N ASP A 14 1.00 3.10 22.72
CA ASP A 14 2.44 3.33 22.75
C ASP A 14 3.21 2.02 23.02
N LYS A 15 2.72 1.19 23.93
CA LYS A 15 3.35 -0.11 24.25
C LYS A 15 3.29 -1.07 23.06
N VAL A 16 2.10 -1.25 22.49
CA VAL A 16 1.87 -2.18 21.37
C VAL A 16 2.66 -1.74 20.13
N ILE A 17 2.57 -0.46 19.77
CA ILE A 17 3.23 0.10 18.58
C ILE A 17 4.75 -0.04 18.72
N ARG A 18 5.31 0.35 19.86
CA ARG A 18 6.75 0.35 20.08
C ARG A 18 7.33 -1.06 20.15
N ASP A 19 6.61 -2.00 20.77
CA ASP A 19 6.99 -3.41 20.81
C ASP A 19 7.01 -3.99 19.38
N TYR A 20 5.92 -3.83 18.63
CA TYR A 20 5.80 -4.34 17.27
C TYR A 20 6.86 -3.75 16.31
N HIS A 21 7.12 -2.45 16.41
CA HIS A 21 8.08 -1.75 15.53
C HIS A 21 9.51 -1.71 16.09
N GLY A 22 9.78 -2.38 17.19
CA GLY A 22 11.14 -2.52 17.75
C GLY A 22 11.73 -1.23 18.33
N ASP A 23 10.90 -0.29 18.81
CA ASP A 23 11.37 0.90 19.54
C ASP A 23 11.48 0.62 21.04
N LYS A 24 12.57 -0.04 21.44
CA LYS A 24 12.84 -0.37 22.83
C LYS A 24 13.06 0.84 23.74
N THR A 25 13.51 1.96 23.18
CA THR A 25 13.81 3.18 23.94
C THR A 25 12.57 4.04 24.19
N GLY A 26 11.55 3.88 23.35
CA GLY A 26 10.35 4.69 23.42
C GLY A 26 10.53 6.15 22.97
N THR A 27 11.66 6.48 22.35
CA THR A 27 12.05 7.86 22.03
C THR A 27 11.97 8.21 20.55
N LYS A 28 11.84 7.19 19.68
CA LYS A 28 11.79 7.43 18.23
C LYS A 28 10.54 8.24 17.84
N LYS A 29 10.73 9.12 16.88
CA LYS A 29 9.66 9.83 16.17
C LYS A 29 9.75 9.53 14.68
N HIS A 30 8.60 9.38 14.04
CA HIS A 30 8.53 9.18 12.59
C HIS A 30 8.84 10.49 11.86
N ILE A 31 9.59 10.38 10.77
CA ILE A 31 9.90 11.49 9.87
C ILE A 31 9.42 11.10 8.48
N THR A 32 8.53 11.90 7.91
CA THR A 32 8.08 11.79 6.52
C THR A 32 9.08 12.51 5.62
N ASP A 33 9.64 11.80 4.64
CA ASP A 33 10.59 12.37 3.70
C ASP A 33 10.63 11.54 2.40
N TRP A 34 10.25 12.19 1.30
CA TRP A 34 10.20 11.60 -0.04
C TRP A 34 11.45 11.92 -0.88
N GLU A 35 12.33 12.78 -0.39
CA GLU A 35 13.54 13.16 -1.12
C GLU A 35 14.56 12.03 -1.09
N THR A 36 14.99 11.58 -2.28
CA THR A 36 16.02 10.57 -2.43
C THR A 36 17.37 11.21 -2.71
N ASN A 37 18.41 10.78 -1.99
CA ASN A 37 19.79 11.18 -2.27
C ASN A 37 20.38 10.42 -3.47
N ARG A 38 19.68 9.42 -3.98
CA ARG A 38 20.06 8.59 -5.09
C ARG A 38 19.14 8.86 -6.27
N THR A 39 19.72 9.05 -7.44
CA THR A 39 18.98 9.31 -8.69
C THR A 39 18.90 8.09 -9.59
N ASP A 40 19.54 6.98 -9.21
CA ASP A 40 19.66 5.78 -10.02
C ASP A 40 19.19 4.54 -9.25
N TYR A 41 18.05 4.02 -9.66
CA TYR A 41 17.42 2.82 -9.12
C TYR A 41 17.11 1.79 -10.23
N ASP A 42 17.94 1.79 -11.28
CA ASP A 42 17.81 0.88 -12.41
C ASP A 42 18.25 -0.54 -12.03
N VAL A 43 17.30 -1.46 -11.94
CA VAL A 43 17.54 -2.86 -11.57
C VAL A 43 18.33 -3.64 -12.62
N ARG A 44 18.48 -3.13 -13.86
CA ARG A 44 19.35 -3.73 -14.89
C ARG A 44 20.80 -3.77 -14.43
N LYS A 45 21.22 -2.79 -13.64
CA LYS A 45 22.56 -2.74 -13.03
C LYS A 45 22.79 -3.85 -12.00
N LEU A 46 21.71 -4.48 -11.55
CA LEU A 46 21.73 -5.62 -10.64
C LEU A 46 21.60 -6.96 -11.39
N GLY A 47 21.75 -6.96 -12.72
CA GLY A 47 21.59 -8.14 -13.57
C GLY A 47 20.14 -8.59 -13.73
N GLN A 48 19.17 -7.71 -13.44
CA GLN A 48 17.76 -7.99 -13.60
C GLN A 48 17.23 -7.41 -14.91
N GLY A 49 16.23 -8.07 -15.51
CA GLY A 49 15.40 -7.50 -16.57
C GLY A 49 14.29 -6.63 -16.01
N GLU A 50 13.19 -6.50 -16.76
CA GLU A 50 11.99 -5.86 -16.27
C GLU A 50 11.36 -6.68 -15.13
N LEU A 51 11.14 -6.03 -14.00
CA LEU A 51 10.48 -6.60 -12.84
C LEU A 51 9.05 -6.09 -12.72
N SER A 52 8.15 -6.91 -12.19
CA SER A 52 6.87 -6.43 -11.68
C SER A 52 7.13 -5.65 -10.40
N MET A 53 6.84 -4.36 -10.43
CA MET A 53 7.10 -3.43 -9.33
C MET A 53 5.79 -2.86 -8.82
N ARG A 54 5.67 -2.70 -7.50
CA ARG A 54 4.51 -2.12 -6.84
C ARG A 54 4.94 -1.26 -5.67
N VAL A 55 4.46 -0.01 -5.65
CA VAL A 55 4.56 0.85 -4.46
C VAL A 55 3.14 1.28 -4.07
N ARG A 56 2.81 1.20 -2.78
CA ARG A 56 1.48 1.55 -2.27
C ARG A 56 1.56 2.18 -0.88
N VAL A 57 0.57 3.02 -0.55
CA VAL A 57 0.37 3.60 0.78
C VAL A 57 -1.06 3.43 1.24
N GLY A 58 -1.25 3.26 2.56
CA GLY A 58 -2.53 3.45 3.22
C GLY A 58 -2.66 4.90 3.68
N ARG A 59 -3.84 5.50 3.52
CA ARG A 59 -4.16 6.87 3.96
C ARG A 59 -5.57 6.96 4.52
N ASN A 60 -5.72 7.77 5.56
CA ASN A 60 -7.02 8.16 6.11
C ASN A 60 -7.10 9.69 6.16
N LEU A 61 -8.29 10.25 5.98
CA LEU A 61 -8.50 11.69 5.96
C LEU A 61 -8.76 12.24 7.36
N VAL A 62 -8.31 13.46 7.58
CA VAL A 62 -8.74 14.28 8.73
C VAL A 62 -10.24 14.53 8.61
N GLY A 63 -10.95 14.49 9.73
CA GLY A 63 -12.40 14.77 9.78
C GLY A 63 -13.32 13.56 9.58
N PHE A 64 -12.76 12.38 9.28
CA PHE A 64 -13.50 11.12 9.19
C PHE A 64 -13.06 10.14 10.28
N ASN A 65 -13.98 9.28 10.71
CA ASN A 65 -13.63 8.11 11.51
C ASN A 65 -12.79 7.14 10.71
N LEU A 66 -11.97 6.31 11.38
CA LEU A 66 -11.30 5.18 10.70
C LEU A 66 -12.35 4.13 10.27
N PRO A 67 -12.10 3.37 9.19
CA PRO A 67 -13.08 2.48 8.55
C PRO A 67 -13.90 1.60 9.50
N GLY A 68 -13.31 1.06 10.56
CA GLY A 68 -14.01 0.22 11.54
C GLY A 68 -15.06 0.95 12.40
N ARG A 69 -15.14 2.29 12.31
CA ARG A 69 -16.13 3.11 13.04
C ARG A 69 -17.05 3.91 12.12
N MET A 70 -16.77 3.95 10.83
CA MET A 70 -17.60 4.71 9.88
C MET A 70 -19.00 4.12 9.81
N SER A 71 -20.03 5.00 9.85
CA SER A 71 -21.40 4.64 9.47
C SER A 71 -21.56 4.62 7.95
N LYS A 72 -22.67 4.09 7.46
CA LYS A 72 -23.05 4.10 6.04
C LYS A 72 -22.99 5.53 5.46
N GLU A 73 -23.59 6.49 6.16
CA GLU A 73 -23.66 7.89 5.74
C GLU A 73 -22.26 8.51 5.69
N GLU A 74 -21.39 8.17 6.65
CA GLU A 74 -20.01 8.66 6.67
C GLU A 74 -19.20 8.06 5.52
N ARG A 75 -19.42 6.79 5.15
CA ARG A 75 -18.79 6.15 4.00
C ARG A 75 -19.20 6.82 2.68
N ILE A 76 -20.49 7.13 2.52
CA ILE A 76 -21.00 7.88 1.35
C ILE A 76 -20.35 9.27 1.31
N LYS A 77 -20.37 10.01 2.42
CA LYS A 77 -19.75 11.34 2.49
C LYS A 77 -18.26 11.31 2.18
N PHE A 78 -17.57 10.26 2.60
CA PHE A 78 -16.15 10.07 2.26
C PHE A 78 -15.97 9.86 0.75
N GLU A 79 -16.75 9.00 0.12
CA GLU A 79 -16.70 8.78 -1.33
C GLU A 79 -16.96 10.10 -2.07
N LEU A 80 -18.03 10.82 -1.74
CA LEU A 80 -18.36 12.13 -2.32
C LEU A 80 -17.21 13.15 -2.11
N ARG A 81 -16.55 13.14 -0.95
CA ARG A 81 -15.37 13.99 -0.68
C ARG A 81 -14.20 13.68 -1.62
N MET A 82 -14.05 12.43 -2.05
CA MET A 82 -12.96 12.01 -2.94
C MET A 82 -13.23 12.29 -4.43
N LEU A 83 -14.48 12.49 -4.86
CA LEU A 83 -14.80 12.70 -6.27
C LEU A 83 -14.04 13.87 -6.91
N PRO A 84 -13.85 15.04 -6.28
CA PRO A 84 -13.04 16.12 -6.83
C PRO A 84 -11.57 15.73 -7.04
N ALA A 85 -10.97 14.96 -6.14
CA ALA A 85 -9.60 14.47 -6.30
C ALA A 85 -9.49 13.47 -7.46
N PHE A 86 -10.46 12.57 -7.59
CA PHE A 86 -10.51 11.65 -8.72
C PHE A 86 -10.71 12.38 -10.05
N ALA A 87 -11.49 13.47 -10.06
CA ALA A 87 -11.65 14.32 -11.24
C ALA A 87 -10.33 15.00 -11.64
N GLU A 88 -9.55 15.48 -10.68
CA GLU A 88 -8.24 16.08 -10.93
C GLU A 88 -7.22 15.04 -11.43
N LEU A 89 -7.17 13.87 -10.80
CA LEU A 89 -6.36 12.75 -11.26
C LEU A 89 -6.75 12.30 -12.68
N LYS A 90 -8.05 12.28 -12.99
CA LYS A 90 -8.55 11.97 -14.34
C LYS A 90 -8.10 12.99 -15.39
N LYS A 91 -8.06 14.29 -15.07
CA LYS A 91 -7.53 15.30 -15.99
C LYS A 91 -6.05 15.04 -16.30
N ARG A 92 -5.29 14.59 -15.33
CA ARG A 92 -3.84 14.38 -15.45
C ARG A 92 -3.46 13.04 -16.08
N TYR A 93 -4.19 11.96 -15.75
CA TYR A 93 -3.82 10.58 -16.08
C TYR A 93 -4.91 9.80 -16.83
N GLY A 94 -6.01 10.44 -17.20
CA GLY A 94 -7.18 9.74 -17.74
C GLY A 94 -7.84 8.84 -16.71
N GLY A 95 -8.55 7.83 -17.21
CA GLY A 95 -9.08 6.77 -16.35
C GLY A 95 -10.53 6.94 -15.88
N LYS A 96 -10.96 6.06 -14.99
CA LYS A 96 -12.36 5.89 -14.58
C LYS A 96 -12.48 5.57 -13.10
N ILE A 97 -13.60 6.00 -12.51
CA ILE A 97 -14.04 5.57 -11.17
C ILE A 97 -14.96 4.35 -11.34
N PHE A 98 -14.76 3.36 -10.49
CA PHE A 98 -15.58 2.15 -10.39
C PHE A 98 -16.10 2.09 -8.95
N SER A 99 -17.36 2.47 -8.74
CA SER A 99 -18.00 2.50 -7.42
C SER A 99 -18.90 1.31 -7.21
N LEU A 100 -18.94 0.81 -5.98
CA LEU A 100 -19.88 -0.23 -5.56
C LEU A 100 -21.08 0.33 -4.79
N SER A 101 -21.09 1.63 -4.43
CA SER A 101 -22.22 2.26 -3.74
C SER A 101 -23.43 2.28 -4.65
N PRO A 102 -24.55 1.64 -4.28
CA PRO A 102 -25.76 1.62 -5.12
C PRO A 102 -26.32 3.02 -5.38
N ASP A 103 -26.21 3.90 -4.41
CA ASP A 103 -26.66 5.29 -4.40
C ASP A 103 -25.82 6.11 -3.42
N PHE A 104 -26.07 7.41 -3.38
CA PHE A 104 -25.50 8.33 -2.39
C PHE A 104 -26.54 8.78 -1.33
N GLY A 105 -27.63 8.02 -1.14
CA GLY A 105 -28.68 8.37 -0.21
C GLY A 105 -29.38 9.66 -0.63
N ASP A 106 -29.47 10.63 0.31
CA ASP A 106 -30.11 11.94 0.04
C ASP A 106 -29.34 12.79 -1.00
N ASP A 107 -28.05 12.47 -1.27
CA ASP A 107 -27.23 13.14 -2.28
C ASP A 107 -27.45 12.60 -3.70
N GLY A 108 -28.33 11.59 -3.88
CA GLY A 108 -28.85 11.16 -5.17
C GLY A 108 -28.20 9.88 -5.75
N GLU A 109 -28.27 9.77 -7.08
CA GLU A 109 -27.78 8.60 -7.81
C GLU A 109 -26.26 8.59 -7.91
N ASN A 110 -25.70 7.38 -7.98
CA ASN A 110 -24.26 7.20 -8.18
C ASN A 110 -23.93 6.96 -9.68
N PRO A 111 -23.40 7.95 -10.39
CA PRO A 111 -23.07 7.81 -11.82
C PRO A 111 -21.88 6.89 -12.09
N ASN A 112 -21.15 6.47 -11.05
CA ASN A 112 -19.97 5.62 -11.13
C ASN A 112 -20.24 4.17 -10.71
N LEU A 113 -21.53 3.84 -10.43
CA LEU A 113 -21.92 2.48 -10.06
C LEU A 113 -21.59 1.50 -11.19
N ILE A 114 -20.96 0.38 -10.83
CA ILE A 114 -20.64 -0.71 -11.74
C ILE A 114 -21.52 -1.94 -11.48
N SER A 115 -21.62 -2.83 -12.47
CA SER A 115 -22.33 -4.08 -12.33
C SER A 115 -21.53 -5.09 -11.49
N GLN A 116 -22.19 -6.15 -11.02
CA GLN A 116 -21.51 -7.26 -10.32
C GLN A 116 -20.52 -8.00 -11.22
N GLU A 117 -20.82 -8.10 -12.50
CA GLU A 117 -19.94 -8.72 -13.50
C GLU A 117 -18.66 -7.88 -13.66
N GLU A 118 -18.80 -6.56 -13.85
CA GLU A 118 -17.66 -5.64 -13.96
C GLU A 118 -16.82 -5.64 -12.67
N TYR A 119 -17.46 -5.70 -11.50
CA TYR A 119 -16.75 -5.85 -10.22
C TYR A 119 -15.91 -7.13 -10.19
N GLN A 120 -16.48 -8.28 -10.59
CA GLN A 120 -15.75 -9.56 -10.59
C GLN A 120 -14.57 -9.52 -11.56
N GLU A 121 -14.72 -8.94 -12.75
CA GLU A 121 -13.63 -8.76 -13.71
C GLU A 121 -12.48 -7.94 -13.12
N LEU A 122 -12.80 -6.85 -12.40
CA LEU A 122 -11.80 -6.01 -11.74
C LEU A 122 -11.08 -6.74 -10.60
N VAL A 123 -11.79 -7.58 -9.85
CA VAL A 123 -11.21 -8.41 -8.79
C VAL A 123 -10.26 -9.45 -9.37
N ASP A 124 -10.66 -10.14 -10.43
CA ASP A 124 -9.85 -11.17 -11.09
C ASP A 124 -8.59 -10.57 -11.74
N ALA A 125 -8.71 -9.34 -12.24
CA ALA A 125 -7.59 -8.55 -12.75
C ALA A 125 -6.70 -7.91 -11.66
N HIS A 126 -7.02 -8.10 -10.36
CA HIS A 126 -6.34 -7.49 -9.21
C HIS A 126 -6.35 -5.94 -9.21
N ILE A 127 -7.34 -5.35 -9.85
CA ILE A 127 -7.57 -3.89 -9.91
C ILE A 127 -8.45 -3.45 -8.74
N MET A 128 -9.39 -4.30 -8.33
CA MET A 128 -10.27 -4.08 -7.19
C MET A 128 -10.01 -5.10 -6.09
N PHE A 129 -10.32 -4.76 -4.85
CA PHE A 129 -10.26 -5.68 -3.71
C PHE A 129 -11.53 -6.54 -3.62
N LYS A 130 -11.38 -7.71 -3.02
CA LYS A 130 -12.49 -8.65 -2.80
C LYS A 130 -13.44 -8.13 -1.72
N ASP A 131 -14.66 -8.63 -1.74
CA ASP A 131 -15.60 -8.47 -0.61
C ASP A 131 -14.92 -8.88 0.70
N MET A 132 -14.95 -7.97 1.65
CA MET A 132 -14.30 -8.13 2.95
C MET A 132 -15.15 -8.92 3.96
N ALA A 133 -16.40 -9.25 3.63
CA ALA A 133 -17.29 -9.97 4.53
C ALA A 133 -16.79 -11.38 4.89
N ALA A 134 -15.97 -11.97 4.03
CA ALA A 134 -15.33 -13.26 4.26
C ALA A 134 -14.09 -13.22 5.16
N ASP A 135 -13.51 -12.02 5.39
CA ASP A 135 -12.34 -11.86 6.26
C ASP A 135 -12.78 -11.66 7.72
N PRO A 136 -12.48 -12.62 8.62
CA PRO A 136 -12.92 -12.55 10.02
C PRO A 136 -12.30 -11.38 10.80
N TYR A 137 -11.10 -10.94 10.43
CA TYR A 137 -10.41 -9.82 11.08
C TYR A 137 -11.07 -8.49 10.70
N LEU A 138 -11.29 -8.27 9.42
CA LEU A 138 -11.95 -7.05 8.92
C LEU A 138 -13.41 -6.97 9.40
N LYS A 139 -14.08 -8.11 9.47
CA LYS A 139 -15.45 -8.21 10.01
C LYS A 139 -15.48 -7.88 11.50
N SER A 140 -14.62 -8.48 12.31
CA SER A 140 -14.56 -8.22 13.77
C SER A 140 -14.15 -6.79 14.09
N ALA A 141 -13.35 -6.17 13.26
CA ALA A 141 -12.95 -4.77 13.38
C ALA A 141 -14.04 -3.77 12.91
N GLY A 142 -15.16 -4.25 12.36
CA GLY A 142 -16.23 -3.40 11.81
C GLY A 142 -15.88 -2.76 10.46
N ILE A 143 -14.75 -3.10 9.86
CA ILE A 143 -14.29 -2.52 8.59
C ILE A 143 -15.19 -2.94 7.44
N SER A 144 -15.68 -4.19 7.43
CA SER A 144 -16.59 -4.71 6.41
C SER A 144 -18.06 -4.27 6.57
N ASN A 145 -18.41 -3.52 7.63
CA ASN A 145 -19.78 -3.06 7.84
C ASN A 145 -20.25 -2.19 6.66
N ASP A 146 -21.56 -2.21 6.43
CA ASP A 146 -22.25 -1.39 5.41
C ASP A 146 -21.76 -1.63 3.98
N TRP A 147 -21.23 -2.84 3.70
CA TRP A 147 -20.90 -3.22 2.33
C TRP A 147 -22.16 -3.14 1.44
N PRO A 148 -22.08 -2.58 0.21
CA PRO A 148 -20.89 -2.10 -0.50
C PRO A 148 -20.69 -0.57 -0.47
N TYR A 149 -21.37 0.18 0.40
CA TYR A 149 -21.31 1.64 0.43
C TYR A 149 -19.92 2.20 0.74
N GLY A 150 -19.51 3.24 -0.01
CA GLY A 150 -18.22 3.90 0.10
C GLY A 150 -17.06 3.02 -0.31
N ARG A 151 -17.27 2.06 -1.22
CA ARG A 151 -16.25 1.14 -1.74
C ARG A 151 -16.11 1.26 -3.23
N GLY A 152 -14.88 1.17 -3.68
CA GLY A 152 -14.59 1.20 -5.09
C GLY A 152 -13.12 1.45 -5.39
N CYS A 153 -12.83 1.75 -6.65
CA CYS A 153 -11.51 2.20 -7.06
C CYS A 153 -11.58 3.25 -8.18
N TRP A 154 -10.53 4.04 -8.26
CA TRP A 154 -10.18 4.79 -9.46
C TRP A 154 -8.97 4.11 -10.11
N GLN A 155 -8.96 4.01 -11.44
CA GLN A 155 -7.82 3.51 -12.21
C GLN A 155 -7.51 4.48 -13.35
N SER A 156 -6.22 4.80 -13.55
CA SER A 156 -5.74 5.60 -14.68
C SER A 156 -5.90 4.85 -16.00
N GLU A 157 -5.88 5.60 -17.11
CA GLU A 157 -6.00 5.04 -18.46
C GLU A 157 -4.86 4.08 -18.82
N ASP A 158 -3.64 4.39 -18.37
CA ASP A 158 -2.45 3.53 -18.52
C ASP A 158 -2.44 2.31 -17.59
N LYS A 159 -3.44 2.17 -16.71
CA LYS A 159 -3.62 1.10 -15.72
C LYS A 159 -2.51 1.00 -14.66
N MET A 160 -1.57 1.93 -14.64
CA MET A 160 -0.45 1.90 -13.70
C MET A 160 -0.83 2.45 -12.32
N ARG A 161 -1.79 3.37 -12.26
CA ARG A 161 -2.19 4.10 -11.06
C ARG A 161 -3.57 3.64 -10.62
N ILE A 162 -3.67 3.21 -9.36
CA ILE A 162 -4.93 2.71 -8.80
C ILE A 162 -5.10 3.32 -7.40
N ILE A 163 -6.31 3.77 -7.11
CA ILE A 163 -6.71 4.16 -5.76
C ILE A 163 -7.91 3.31 -5.36
N TRP A 164 -7.73 2.43 -4.39
CA TRP A 164 -8.85 1.80 -3.71
C TRP A 164 -9.39 2.73 -2.65
N PHE A 165 -10.70 2.78 -2.50
CA PHE A 165 -11.35 3.49 -1.41
C PHE A 165 -12.30 2.58 -0.65
N GLY A 166 -12.30 2.72 0.69
CA GLY A 166 -13.16 1.96 1.60
C GLY A 166 -12.73 0.51 1.86
N GLU A 167 -11.41 0.22 1.83
CA GLU A 167 -10.86 -1.09 2.24
C GLU A 167 -10.42 -1.06 3.72
N GLU A 168 -9.28 -1.60 4.09
CA GLU A 168 -8.74 -1.59 5.46
C GLU A 168 -8.51 -0.16 5.98
N ASP A 169 -7.94 0.69 5.16
CA ASP A 169 -7.88 2.13 5.32
C ASP A 169 -8.85 2.81 4.34
N GLN A 170 -9.17 4.08 4.56
CA GLN A 170 -10.05 4.82 3.67
C GLN A 170 -9.53 4.85 2.23
N LEU A 171 -8.21 4.98 2.06
CA LEU A 171 -7.54 4.96 0.76
C LEU A 171 -6.37 3.99 0.78
N ARG A 172 -6.23 3.25 -0.32
CA ARG A 172 -5.00 2.58 -0.70
C ARG A 172 -4.58 3.08 -2.05
N ILE A 173 -3.57 3.95 -2.07
CA ILE A 173 -3.04 4.61 -3.27
C ILE A 173 -1.83 3.81 -3.73
N MET A 174 -1.80 3.40 -4.98
CA MET A 174 -0.76 2.51 -5.49
C MET A 174 -0.37 2.78 -6.93
N CYS A 175 0.91 2.56 -7.21
CA CYS A 175 1.45 2.46 -8.56
C CYS A 175 2.00 1.06 -8.79
N MET A 176 1.67 0.48 -9.93
CA MET A 176 2.13 -0.84 -10.36
C MET A 176 2.61 -0.75 -11.79
N LYS A 177 3.80 -1.28 -12.06
CA LYS A 177 4.38 -1.29 -13.40
C LYS A 177 5.32 -2.47 -13.58
N LYS A 178 5.36 -3.02 -14.77
CA LYS A 178 6.49 -3.84 -15.21
C LYS A 178 7.54 -2.91 -15.79
N GLY A 179 8.77 -2.94 -15.28
CA GLY A 179 9.82 -2.03 -15.70
C GLY A 179 11.14 -2.27 -14.97
N THR A 180 12.06 -1.33 -15.12
CA THR A 180 13.42 -1.44 -14.59
C THR A 180 13.81 -0.35 -13.59
N ASP A 181 13.04 0.74 -13.51
CA ASP A 181 13.35 1.87 -12.63
C ASP A 181 12.37 1.96 -11.46
N LEU A 182 12.89 1.70 -10.25
CA LEU A 182 12.11 1.82 -9.02
C LEU A 182 11.78 3.27 -8.65
N LEU A 183 12.59 4.23 -9.10
CA LEU A 183 12.34 5.64 -8.81
C LEU A 183 11.08 6.13 -9.52
N GLU A 184 10.84 5.67 -10.74
CA GLU A 184 9.66 6.07 -11.53
C GLU A 184 8.35 5.78 -10.79
N ILE A 185 8.15 4.57 -10.28
CA ILE A 185 6.90 4.22 -9.57
C ILE A 185 6.79 4.92 -8.22
N PHE A 186 7.92 5.19 -7.57
CA PHE A 186 7.97 5.93 -6.31
C PHE A 186 7.57 7.40 -6.51
N THR A 187 8.13 8.05 -7.53
CA THR A 187 7.80 9.44 -7.90
C THR A 187 6.33 9.56 -8.31
N ASN A 188 5.85 8.67 -9.17
CA ASN A 188 4.45 8.63 -9.58
C ASN A 188 3.49 8.49 -8.39
N LEU A 189 3.84 7.68 -7.37
CA LEU A 189 3.03 7.57 -6.17
C LEU A 189 2.98 8.89 -5.38
N ASN A 190 4.13 9.57 -5.22
CA ASN A 190 4.18 10.86 -4.53
C ASN A 190 3.34 11.92 -5.25
N GLU A 191 3.44 12.00 -6.57
CA GLU A 191 2.63 12.92 -7.39
C GLU A 191 1.13 12.68 -7.24
N MET A 192 0.68 11.42 -7.12
CA MET A 192 -0.73 11.11 -6.85
C MET A 192 -1.17 11.62 -5.48
N LEU A 193 -0.32 11.48 -4.46
CA LEU A 193 -0.59 11.96 -3.10
C LEU A 193 -0.70 13.48 -3.07
N GLU A 194 0.26 14.17 -3.66
CA GLU A 194 0.26 15.64 -3.77
C GLU A 194 -0.96 16.16 -4.55
N THR A 195 -1.31 15.49 -5.65
CA THR A 195 -2.50 15.82 -6.44
C THR A 195 -3.79 15.65 -5.60
N ALA A 196 -3.91 14.60 -4.82
CA ALA A 196 -5.07 14.40 -3.95
C ALA A 196 -5.13 15.45 -2.83
N GLU A 197 -4.01 15.74 -2.16
CA GLU A 197 -3.95 16.76 -1.08
C GLU A 197 -4.04 18.21 -1.59
N SER A 198 -3.90 18.46 -2.90
CA SER A 198 -4.13 19.79 -3.47
C SER A 198 -5.61 20.19 -3.50
N ILE A 199 -6.52 19.24 -3.32
CA ILE A 199 -7.97 19.48 -3.29
C ILE A 199 -8.39 19.92 -1.89
N ASP A 200 -9.13 21.03 -1.83
CA ASP A 200 -9.64 21.55 -0.56
C ASP A 200 -10.50 20.51 0.17
N GLY A 201 -10.27 20.43 1.48
CA GLY A 201 -10.92 19.44 2.34
C GLY A 201 -10.36 18.03 2.27
N ILE A 202 -9.29 17.78 1.50
CA ILE A 202 -8.54 16.52 1.51
C ILE A 202 -7.20 16.74 2.21
N LYS A 203 -7.07 16.16 3.41
CA LYS A 203 -5.84 16.18 4.20
C LYS A 203 -5.66 14.83 4.87
N PHE A 204 -4.49 14.24 4.70
CA PHE A 204 -4.18 12.95 5.32
C PHE A 204 -3.90 13.09 6.82
N ALA A 205 -4.51 12.20 7.60
CA ALA A 205 -4.37 12.18 9.06
C ALA A 205 -2.95 11.74 9.45
N LYS A 206 -2.31 12.53 10.33
CA LYS A 206 -0.98 12.26 10.88
C LYS A 206 -1.01 12.34 12.41
N HIS A 207 -0.16 11.53 13.02
CA HIS A 207 0.15 11.58 14.46
C HIS A 207 1.58 12.10 14.63
N ASP A 208 1.80 12.98 15.61
CA ASP A 208 3.09 13.68 15.83
C ASP A 208 4.29 12.75 16.02
N SER A 209 4.06 11.56 16.58
CA SER A 209 5.12 10.57 16.84
C SER A 209 5.11 9.41 15.85
N TYR A 210 3.96 9.10 15.25
CA TYR A 210 3.77 7.88 14.49
C TYR A 210 3.47 8.09 13.00
N GLY A 211 3.60 9.31 12.48
CA GLY A 211 3.41 9.60 11.06
C GLY A 211 1.98 9.41 10.58
N TYR A 212 1.78 8.88 9.39
CA TYR A 212 0.44 8.68 8.84
C TYR A 212 -0.35 7.67 9.66
N VAL A 213 -1.60 8.05 9.98
CA VAL A 213 -2.50 7.20 10.78
C VAL A 213 -3.18 6.19 9.88
N THR A 214 -3.09 4.93 10.28
CA THR A 214 -3.71 3.77 9.62
C THR A 214 -4.62 3.02 10.58
N SER A 215 -5.58 2.25 10.05
CA SER A 215 -6.48 1.41 10.85
C SER A 215 -5.71 0.35 11.63
N CYS A 216 -4.74 -0.28 10.99
CA CYS A 216 -3.86 -1.26 11.64
C CYS A 216 -2.57 -0.57 12.13
N PRO A 217 -2.21 -0.70 13.44
CA PRO A 217 -0.98 -0.13 13.97
C PRO A 217 0.31 -0.59 13.27
N SER A 218 0.29 -1.77 12.63
CA SER A 218 1.42 -2.29 11.87
C SER A 218 1.78 -1.49 10.63
N ASN A 219 0.84 -0.67 10.12
CA ASN A 219 1.02 0.16 8.93
C ASN A 219 1.34 1.63 9.23
N LEU A 220 1.36 2.04 10.50
CA LEU A 220 1.70 3.42 10.91
C LEU A 220 3.04 3.86 10.35
N GLY A 221 3.23 5.16 10.27
CA GLY A 221 4.45 5.80 9.78
C GLY A 221 4.31 6.23 8.33
N THR A 222 5.06 5.62 7.43
CA THR A 222 4.91 5.87 6.00
C THR A 222 3.58 5.34 5.44
N GLY A 223 2.97 4.34 6.10
CA GLY A 223 1.88 3.56 5.51
C GLY A 223 2.29 2.84 4.23
N MET A 224 3.58 2.88 3.86
CA MET A 224 4.08 2.47 2.54
C MET A 224 4.62 1.05 2.53
N ARG A 225 4.32 0.34 1.44
CA ARG A 225 5.00 -0.88 1.05
C ARG A 225 5.47 -0.74 -0.39
N ALA A 226 6.76 -0.89 -0.61
CA ALA A 226 7.36 -1.04 -1.93
C ALA A 226 7.78 -2.49 -2.10
N SER A 227 7.43 -3.12 -3.23
CA SER A 227 7.80 -4.50 -3.51
C SER A 227 8.12 -4.73 -4.97
N VAL A 228 8.90 -5.76 -5.21
CA VAL A 228 9.24 -6.26 -6.54
C VAL A 228 9.13 -7.77 -6.58
N HIS A 229 8.76 -8.30 -7.74
CA HIS A 229 8.85 -9.73 -8.01
C HIS A 229 10.23 -10.02 -8.57
N VAL A 230 11.03 -10.78 -7.83
CA VAL A 230 12.40 -11.16 -8.20
C VAL A 230 12.47 -12.66 -8.38
N LYS A 231 13.17 -13.10 -9.43
CA LYS A 231 13.38 -14.51 -9.72
C LYS A 231 14.70 -14.96 -9.05
N ILE A 232 14.59 -15.91 -8.13
CA ILE A 232 15.71 -16.43 -7.32
C ILE A 232 15.70 -17.98 -7.26
N PRO A 233 15.86 -18.66 -8.40
CA PRO A 233 15.71 -20.12 -8.50
C PRO A 233 16.71 -20.89 -7.64
N ASN A 234 17.94 -20.38 -7.39
CA ASN A 234 18.92 -21.07 -6.56
C ASN A 234 18.52 -21.06 -5.08
N LEU A 235 18.05 -19.92 -4.58
CA LEU A 235 17.58 -19.79 -3.20
C LEU A 235 16.22 -20.47 -2.95
N THR A 236 15.49 -20.80 -3.98
CA THR A 236 14.17 -21.48 -3.93
C THR A 236 14.21 -22.88 -4.54
N ALA A 237 15.41 -23.45 -4.77
CA ALA A 237 15.57 -24.75 -5.46
C ALA A 237 14.90 -25.93 -4.73
N ASP A 238 14.64 -25.81 -3.41
CA ASP A 238 13.92 -26.79 -2.62
C ASP A 238 12.38 -26.64 -2.70
N GLY A 239 11.88 -25.73 -3.53
CA GLY A 239 10.46 -25.44 -3.68
C GLY A 239 9.88 -24.58 -2.53
N THR A 240 10.74 -24.06 -1.62
CA THR A 240 10.33 -23.23 -0.49
C THR A 240 10.99 -21.85 -0.52
N ASP A 241 10.43 -20.91 0.23
CA ASP A 241 11.00 -19.56 0.41
C ASP A 241 11.92 -19.45 1.65
N LYS A 242 12.21 -20.57 2.33
CA LYS A 242 12.92 -20.57 3.61
C LYS A 242 14.32 -19.96 3.51
N LYS A 243 15.14 -20.42 2.56
CA LYS A 243 16.49 -19.89 2.37
C LYS A 243 16.47 -18.41 1.96
N ALA A 244 15.52 -18.03 1.09
CA ALA A 244 15.32 -16.63 0.71
C ALA A 244 14.95 -15.77 1.92
N LYS A 245 14.05 -16.23 2.80
CA LYS A 245 13.70 -15.57 4.06
C LYS A 245 14.90 -15.41 4.99
N ASP A 246 15.73 -16.45 5.15
CA ASP A 246 16.91 -16.43 6.01
C ASP A 246 17.94 -15.39 5.51
N VAL A 247 18.12 -15.26 4.19
CA VAL A 247 18.99 -14.25 3.56
C VAL A 247 18.38 -12.85 3.68
N CYS A 248 17.10 -12.70 3.44
CA CYS A 248 16.44 -11.39 3.39
C CYS A 248 16.21 -10.77 4.76
N LYS A 249 15.97 -11.57 5.80
CA LYS A 249 15.69 -11.10 7.16
C LYS A 249 16.77 -10.19 7.75
N PRO A 250 18.08 -10.53 7.71
CA PRO A 250 19.16 -9.64 8.17
C PRO A 250 19.24 -8.34 7.35
N LEU A 251 18.81 -8.35 6.10
CA LEU A 251 18.78 -7.17 5.23
C LEU A 251 17.56 -6.26 5.54
N GLY A 252 16.69 -6.69 6.46
CA GLY A 252 15.43 -6.01 6.78
C GLY A 252 14.41 -6.08 5.66
N LEU A 253 14.46 -7.14 4.85
CA LEU A 253 13.50 -7.45 3.80
C LEU A 253 12.59 -8.61 4.23
N SER A 254 11.38 -8.62 3.72
CA SER A 254 10.43 -9.72 3.79
C SER A 254 10.27 -10.39 2.44
N VAL A 255 10.09 -11.70 2.46
CA VAL A 255 9.83 -12.55 1.29
C VAL A 255 8.44 -13.11 1.40
N ARG A 256 7.66 -13.04 0.30
CA ARG A 256 6.31 -13.59 0.20
C ARG A 256 6.12 -14.28 -1.14
N GLY A 257 5.06 -15.09 -1.26
CA GLY A 257 4.61 -15.56 -2.56
C GLY A 257 4.07 -14.41 -3.42
N THR A 258 4.03 -14.61 -4.71
CA THR A 258 3.65 -13.58 -5.70
C THR A 258 2.21 -13.10 -5.57
N GLY A 259 1.31 -13.92 -5.01
CA GLY A 259 -0.10 -13.57 -4.76
C GLY A 259 -0.36 -12.97 -3.37
N GLY A 260 0.65 -12.84 -2.48
CA GLY A 260 0.52 -12.28 -1.14
C GLY A 260 1.10 -13.14 -0.02
N GLU A 261 0.75 -12.85 1.24
CA GLU A 261 1.44 -13.33 2.44
C GLU A 261 1.41 -14.86 2.63
N HIS A 262 0.34 -15.51 2.24
CA HIS A 262 0.13 -16.95 2.42
C HIS A 262 0.05 -17.70 1.07
N THR A 263 0.56 -17.10 0.01
CA THR A 263 0.57 -17.73 -1.31
C THR A 263 1.90 -18.44 -1.57
N PRO A 264 1.92 -19.50 -2.39
CA PRO A 264 3.16 -20.16 -2.75
C PRO A 264 4.06 -19.27 -3.61
N ILE A 265 5.34 -19.59 -3.62
CA ILE A 265 6.31 -18.99 -4.54
C ILE A 265 5.95 -19.34 -5.99
N GLY A 266 6.39 -18.53 -6.94
CA GLY A 266 6.25 -18.84 -8.36
C GLY A 266 6.96 -20.15 -8.72
N LYS A 267 6.39 -20.91 -9.65
CA LYS A 267 6.97 -22.18 -10.11
C LYS A 267 8.39 -22.04 -10.68
N ASP A 268 8.75 -20.85 -11.10
CA ASP A 268 10.06 -20.47 -11.65
C ASP A 268 11.01 -19.86 -10.60
N GLY A 269 10.65 -19.95 -9.33
CA GLY A 269 11.41 -19.36 -8.22
C GLY A 269 11.16 -17.87 -8.01
N THR A 270 10.09 -17.31 -8.60
CA THR A 270 9.73 -15.91 -8.40
C THR A 270 9.10 -15.69 -7.03
N VAL A 271 9.56 -14.65 -6.32
CA VAL A 271 9.07 -14.22 -4.99
C VAL A 271 8.81 -12.72 -4.97
N ASP A 272 7.93 -12.27 -4.07
CA ASP A 272 7.72 -10.85 -3.77
C ASP A 272 8.67 -10.42 -2.64
N ILE A 273 9.54 -9.46 -2.93
CA ILE A 273 10.50 -8.89 -1.99
C ILE A 273 10.09 -7.47 -1.61
N SER A 274 10.10 -7.15 -0.33
CA SER A 274 9.79 -5.81 0.17
C SER A 274 10.51 -5.49 1.48
N PRO A 275 10.86 -4.22 1.76
CA PRO A 275 11.28 -3.81 3.10
C PRO A 275 10.23 -4.10 4.17
N SER A 276 10.67 -4.56 5.34
CA SER A 276 9.76 -4.95 6.43
C SER A 276 9.26 -3.76 7.23
N ALA A 277 10.10 -2.72 7.39
CA ALA A 277 9.77 -1.55 8.19
C ALA A 277 8.81 -0.59 7.48
N ARG A 278 7.93 0.06 8.26
CA ARG A 278 7.02 1.14 7.84
C ARG A 278 7.07 2.34 8.76
N LEU A 279 7.26 2.10 10.07
CA LEU A 279 7.38 3.14 11.09
C LEU A 279 8.86 3.37 11.41
N PHE A 280 9.21 4.62 11.72
CA PHE A 280 10.57 5.07 12.04
C PHE A 280 11.58 4.85 10.89
N ILE A 281 11.09 4.89 9.68
CA ILE A 281 11.84 4.85 8.42
C ILE A 281 11.21 5.88 7.47
N LYS A 282 12.02 6.60 6.69
CA LYS A 282 11.52 7.55 5.69
C LYS A 282 11.02 6.84 4.45
N GLU A 283 10.12 7.47 3.68
CA GLU A 283 9.64 6.94 2.40
C GLU A 283 10.81 6.70 1.43
N SER A 284 11.72 7.67 1.34
CA SER A 284 12.94 7.58 0.51
C SER A 284 13.89 6.45 0.93
N GLU A 285 13.97 6.14 2.24
CA GLU A 285 14.76 5.03 2.75
C GLU A 285 14.17 3.66 2.39
N ILE A 286 12.83 3.56 2.28
CA ILE A 286 12.18 2.30 1.88
C ILE A 286 12.59 1.92 0.47
N ILE A 287 12.56 2.86 -0.49
CA ILE A 287 12.94 2.56 -1.88
C ILE A 287 14.44 2.26 -2.00
N SER A 288 15.27 3.01 -1.29
CA SER A 288 16.71 2.77 -1.24
C SER A 288 17.05 1.39 -0.65
N LYS A 289 16.37 1.02 0.44
CA LYS A 289 16.55 -0.27 1.10
C LYS A 289 16.10 -1.43 0.23
N LEU A 290 15.01 -1.25 -0.53
CA LEU A 290 14.57 -2.25 -1.49
C LEU A 290 15.63 -2.50 -2.56
N TYR A 291 16.15 -1.44 -3.19
CA TYR A 291 17.18 -1.53 -4.23
C TYR A 291 18.46 -2.19 -3.72
N LEU A 292 19.02 -1.69 -2.62
CA LEU A 292 20.25 -2.23 -2.01
C LEU A 292 20.06 -3.66 -1.49
N GLY A 293 18.84 -3.98 -1.05
CA GLY A 293 18.49 -5.32 -0.61
C GLY A 293 18.46 -6.31 -1.77
N ILE A 294 17.92 -5.92 -2.93
CA ILE A 294 17.95 -6.73 -4.16
C ILE A 294 19.40 -6.92 -4.62
N GLU A 295 20.23 -5.87 -4.61
CA GLU A 295 21.64 -5.95 -4.96
C GLU A 295 22.35 -7.05 -4.15
N LYS A 296 22.22 -7.04 -2.83
CA LYS A 296 22.79 -8.05 -1.95
C LYS A 296 22.21 -9.44 -2.16
N LEU A 297 20.90 -9.52 -2.37
CA LEU A 297 20.21 -10.78 -2.64
C LEU A 297 20.73 -11.43 -3.92
N MET A 298 20.88 -10.64 -4.99
CA MET A 298 21.37 -11.13 -6.28
C MET A 298 22.84 -11.56 -6.24
N ALA A 299 23.66 -10.92 -5.41
CA ALA A 299 25.04 -11.36 -5.19
C ALA A 299 25.13 -12.75 -4.52
N ILE A 300 24.13 -13.10 -3.69
CA ILE A 300 24.04 -14.43 -3.07
C ILE A 300 23.38 -15.45 -4.01
N GLU A 301 22.37 -15.03 -4.76
CA GLU A 301 21.71 -15.89 -5.75
C GLU A 301 22.68 -16.33 -6.87
N ASN A 302 23.57 -15.42 -7.32
CA ASN A 302 24.48 -15.62 -8.44
C ASN A 302 25.95 -15.39 -8.02
N PRO A 303 26.55 -16.26 -7.19
CA PRO A 303 27.92 -16.04 -6.68
C PRO A 303 29.01 -16.02 -7.76
N SER A 304 28.72 -16.54 -8.95
CA SER A 304 29.69 -16.65 -10.07
C SER A 304 29.85 -15.37 -10.91
N THR A 305 28.97 -14.37 -10.75
CA THR A 305 28.98 -13.13 -11.54
C THR A 305 29.83 -12.01 -10.93
N ASN A 306 30.41 -12.23 -9.74
CA ASN A 306 31.24 -11.26 -9.01
C ASN A 306 32.74 -11.58 -9.04
N LYS A 307 33.25 -12.26 -10.12
CA LYS A 307 34.69 -12.47 -10.34
C LYS A 307 35.20 -11.60 -11.47
#